data_59118abafaf38bdb055425933e95b9ee
#
_entry.id   59118abafaf38bdb055425933e95b9ee
#
_cell.length_a   1.000
_cell.length_b   1.000
_cell.length_c   1.000
_cell.angle_alpha   90.00
_cell.angle_beta   90.00
_cell.angle_gamma   90.00
#
_symmetry.space_group_name_H-M   'P 1'
#
loop_
_entity.id
_entity.type
_entity.pdbx_description
1 polymer ?
#
loop_
_entity_poly.entity_id
_entity_poly.type
_entity_poly.pdbx_seq_one_letter_code
_entity_poly.pdbx_strand_id
1 'polypeptide(L)'
;MARILGTCSTAILASRPLSFPTSKSSVLSLPSTPGQSHGRKFYGGIGIPAKKGRSQFHVAVTNVATEISPAEQAQKLASKESQRPVYPFSAVVGQDEMKLCLLLNVIDPKIGGVMIMGDRGTGKSTIVRSLVDLLPQIQVVAGDPFNSDPEDPESMGMEVRESILKGDKLPVMTTKINMVDLPLGATEDRVCGTIDIEKALTEGVKAFEPGLLAKANRGILYVDEVNLLDDHLVDVLLDSAASGWNTVEREGISISHPARFILIGSGNPEEGELRPQLLDRFGMHAQVGTVRDAELRVKIVEERARFDKNPKEFRDSYKAEQEKLQQQIGSARSSLGSVEIDHDLRVKISKVCAELNVDGLRGDIVTNRAAKALAALKGRDKVTPEDIATVIPNCLRHRLRKDPLESIDSGLLVIEKFYEVFS
;
A
#
# COMPACT_ATOMS: atom_id res chain seq x y z
N MET A 1 37.78 -11.22 -57.24
CA MET A 1 39.19 -11.65 -57.23
C MET A 1 39.79 -11.46 -55.90
N ALA A 2 40.48 -12.49 -55.44
CA ALA A 2 41.42 -12.61 -54.31
C ALA A 2 40.84 -12.58 -52.87
N ARG A 3 40.69 -13.71 -52.39
CA ARG A 3 40.95 -14.39 -51.09
C ARG A 3 42.24 -13.92 -50.41
N ILE A 4 42.21 -13.72 -49.11
CA ILE A 4 43.30 -14.10 -48.22
C ILE A 4 42.68 -14.69 -46.93
N LEU A 5 42.99 -15.98 -46.77
CA LEU A 5 42.82 -16.77 -45.55
C LEU A 5 43.97 -16.46 -44.59
N GLY A 6 43.71 -16.29 -43.35
CA GLY A 6 44.69 -16.22 -42.29
C GLY A 6 44.19 -17.04 -41.10
N THR A 7 44.67 -18.25 -41.02
CA THR A 7 44.55 -19.17 -39.85
C THR A 7 45.52 -18.73 -38.76
N CYS A 8 45.08 -18.68 -37.52
CA CYS A 8 46.00 -18.74 -36.38
C CYS A 8 45.38 -19.47 -35.19
N SER A 9 45.97 -20.54 -34.94
CA SER A 9 46.14 -21.47 -33.82
C SER A 9 45.52 -21.17 -32.48
N THR A 10 44.82 -22.17 -32.03
CA THR A 10 44.48 -22.53 -30.66
C THR A 10 45.70 -22.65 -29.75
N ALA A 11 45.70 -21.94 -28.63
CA ALA A 11 46.53 -22.23 -27.45
C ALA A 11 45.63 -22.57 -26.26
N ILE A 12 45.61 -23.86 -25.95
CA ILE A 12 44.98 -24.41 -24.76
C ILE A 12 45.93 -24.14 -23.58
N LEU A 13 45.54 -23.33 -22.66
CA LEU A 13 46.18 -23.22 -21.36
C LEU A 13 45.29 -23.89 -20.32
N ALA A 14 45.73 -25.06 -19.89
CA ALA A 14 45.20 -25.81 -18.76
C ALA A 14 45.53 -25.10 -17.46
N SER A 15 44.55 -24.63 -16.75
CA SER A 15 44.65 -24.16 -15.36
C SER A 15 44.29 -25.29 -14.37
N ARG A 16 45.25 -25.60 -13.52
CA ARG A 16 45.17 -26.58 -12.42
C ARG A 16 44.12 -26.12 -11.38
N PRO A 17 43.42 -27.05 -10.74
CA PRO A 17 42.55 -26.71 -9.59
C PRO A 17 43.38 -26.49 -8.33
N LEU A 18 43.16 -25.38 -7.68
CA LEU A 18 43.67 -25.10 -6.33
C LEU A 18 42.82 -25.87 -5.31
N SER A 19 43.49 -26.80 -4.63
CA SER A 19 42.93 -27.53 -3.49
C SER A 19 42.96 -26.65 -2.23
N PHE A 20 41.80 -26.43 -1.63
CA PHE A 20 41.69 -25.87 -0.29
C PHE A 20 41.77 -26.98 0.77
N PRO A 21 42.44 -26.76 1.89
CA PRO A 21 42.54 -27.75 2.95
C PRO A 21 41.23 -27.80 3.78
N THR A 22 40.67 -28.99 3.90
CA THR A 22 39.59 -29.31 4.82
C THR A 22 40.04 -29.23 6.27
N SER A 23 39.53 -28.29 7.02
CA SER A 23 39.65 -28.28 8.48
C SER A 23 38.68 -29.27 9.10
N LYS A 24 39.22 -30.23 9.82
CA LYS A 24 38.49 -31.21 10.62
C LYS A 24 37.80 -30.50 11.78
N SER A 25 36.47 -30.52 11.80
CA SER A 25 35.72 -30.22 13.03
C SER A 25 35.70 -31.45 13.92
N SER A 26 36.36 -31.34 15.06
CA SER A 26 36.33 -32.30 16.16
C SER A 26 34.98 -32.21 16.87
N VAL A 27 34.21 -33.28 16.78
CA VAL A 27 33.03 -33.53 17.60
C VAL A 27 33.48 -33.91 19.00
N LEU A 28 33.23 -33.06 19.98
CA LEU A 28 33.35 -33.39 21.41
C LEU A 28 32.05 -34.03 21.86
N SER A 29 32.09 -35.35 22.02
CA SER A 29 31.08 -36.14 22.70
C SER A 29 31.22 -35.98 24.21
N LEU A 30 30.15 -35.52 24.87
CA LEU A 30 30.02 -35.59 26.33
C LEU A 30 29.50 -36.96 26.75
N PRO A 31 30.08 -37.58 27.78
CA PRO A 31 29.62 -38.86 28.26
C PRO A 31 28.41 -38.71 29.20
N SER A 32 27.41 -39.54 28.98
CA SER A 32 26.31 -39.82 29.89
C SER A 32 26.80 -40.64 31.10
N THR A 33 26.53 -40.21 32.32
CA THR A 33 26.57 -41.07 33.49
C THR A 33 25.23 -41.03 34.24
N PRO A 34 24.77 -42.18 34.70
CA PRO A 34 23.50 -42.29 35.40
C PRO A 34 23.65 -42.21 36.93
N GLY A 35 22.61 -41.64 37.53
CA GLY A 35 22.08 -42.04 38.82
C GLY A 35 22.89 -41.75 40.08
N GLN A 36 22.28 -41.06 40.99
CA GLN A 36 21.91 -41.62 42.31
C GLN A 36 21.25 -40.52 43.18
N SER A 37 20.10 -40.91 43.68
CA SER A 37 19.34 -40.26 44.73
C SER A 37 20.14 -40.13 46.03
N HIS A 38 20.19 -38.96 46.64
CA HIS A 38 20.39 -38.85 48.09
C HIS A 38 19.61 -37.66 48.62
N GLY A 39 18.60 -37.97 49.41
CA GLY A 39 17.85 -37.05 50.19
C GLY A 39 18.68 -36.41 51.28
N ARG A 40 18.55 -35.12 51.48
CA ARG A 40 18.95 -34.44 52.72
C ARG A 40 17.76 -33.68 53.25
N LYS A 41 17.21 -34.24 54.33
CA LYS A 41 16.30 -33.55 55.25
C LYS A 41 17.10 -32.48 55.98
N PHE A 42 16.65 -31.23 55.98
CA PHE A 42 17.05 -30.24 56.95
C PHE A 42 15.89 -29.99 57.89
N TYR A 43 16.13 -30.38 59.17
CA TYR A 43 15.31 -29.99 60.29
C TYR A 43 15.85 -28.67 60.83
N GLY A 44 14.97 -27.70 61.05
CA GLY A 44 15.26 -26.47 61.75
C GLY A 44 13.92 -25.84 62.17
N GLY A 45 13.39 -26.33 63.28
CA GLY A 45 12.20 -25.79 63.87
C GLY A 45 12.53 -24.59 64.75
N ILE A 46 11.79 -23.48 64.57
CA ILE A 46 11.61 -22.46 65.60
C ILE A 46 10.11 -22.31 65.80
N GLY A 47 9.61 -22.81 66.90
CA GLY A 47 8.25 -22.67 67.34
C GLY A 47 7.98 -21.26 67.87
N ILE A 48 6.92 -20.63 67.36
CA ILE A 48 6.32 -19.43 67.95
C ILE A 48 4.90 -19.76 68.40
N PRO A 49 4.50 -19.45 69.65
CA PRO A 49 3.19 -19.92 70.19
C PRO A 49 1.99 -19.14 69.62
N ALA A 50 0.94 -19.88 69.36
CA ALA A 50 -0.36 -19.36 68.94
C ALA A 50 -1.03 -18.54 70.07
N LYS A 51 -1.32 -17.27 69.78
CA LYS A 51 -2.31 -16.47 70.57
C LYS A 51 -3.63 -16.47 69.79
N LYS A 52 -4.65 -17.06 70.41
CA LYS A 52 -6.06 -16.95 70.03
C LYS A 52 -6.51 -15.50 70.11
N GLY A 53 -7.02 -14.97 69.01
CA GLY A 53 -7.76 -13.70 68.98
C GLY A 53 -8.62 -13.67 67.73
N ARG A 54 -9.92 -13.95 67.89
CA ARG A 54 -10.95 -13.77 66.84
C ARG A 54 -11.08 -12.28 66.53
N SER A 55 -10.83 -11.87 65.32
CA SER A 55 -11.56 -10.76 64.71
C SER A 55 -11.78 -11.10 63.25
N GLN A 56 -13.05 -11.28 62.90
CA GLN A 56 -13.48 -11.43 61.53
C GLN A 56 -13.37 -10.06 60.86
N PHE A 57 -12.37 -9.88 60.03
CA PHE A 57 -12.40 -8.82 59.00
C PHE A 57 -12.85 -9.48 57.70
N HIS A 58 -14.10 -9.25 57.35
CA HIS A 58 -14.57 -9.45 55.98
C HIS A 58 -13.96 -8.36 55.11
N VAL A 59 -12.86 -8.63 54.46
CA VAL A 59 -12.41 -7.86 53.30
C VAL A 59 -13.13 -8.45 52.11
N ALA A 60 -14.22 -7.82 51.71
CA ALA A 60 -14.84 -8.07 50.40
C ALA A 60 -13.89 -7.45 49.34
N VAL A 61 -12.97 -8.26 48.85
CA VAL A 61 -12.24 -7.94 47.62
C VAL A 61 -13.18 -8.26 46.47
N THR A 62 -13.99 -7.29 46.09
CA THR A 62 -14.66 -7.29 44.78
C THR A 62 -13.60 -7.01 43.71
N ASN A 63 -12.79 -8.00 43.40
CA ASN A 63 -12.10 -8.04 42.15
C ASN A 63 -13.11 -8.45 41.08
N VAL A 64 -13.91 -7.51 40.60
CA VAL A 64 -14.53 -7.62 39.28
C VAL A 64 -13.40 -7.36 38.27
N ALA A 65 -12.56 -8.35 38.07
CA ALA A 65 -11.80 -8.43 36.84
C ALA A 65 -12.81 -8.72 35.72
N THR A 66 -13.33 -7.67 35.13
CA THR A 66 -13.97 -7.76 33.83
C THR A 66 -12.89 -8.32 32.89
N GLU A 67 -12.96 -9.60 32.61
CA GLU A 67 -12.18 -10.22 31.55
C GLU A 67 -12.62 -9.54 30.26
N ILE A 68 -11.80 -8.56 29.83
CA ILE A 68 -11.99 -7.89 28.55
C ILE A 68 -11.75 -8.97 27.49
N SER A 69 -12.76 -9.24 26.67
CA SER A 69 -12.66 -10.26 25.62
C SER A 69 -11.44 -9.99 24.72
N PRO A 70 -10.81 -11.01 24.15
CA PRO A 70 -9.70 -10.82 23.21
C PRO A 70 -10.04 -9.89 22.05
N ALA A 71 -11.31 -9.84 21.64
CA ALA A 71 -11.82 -8.91 20.64
C ALA A 71 -11.81 -7.45 21.12
N GLU A 72 -12.16 -7.20 22.38
CA GLU A 72 -12.11 -5.84 22.97
C GLU A 72 -10.67 -5.39 23.24
N GLN A 73 -9.77 -6.34 23.56
CA GLN A 73 -8.34 -6.04 23.67
C GLN A 73 -7.74 -5.70 22.31
N ALA A 74 -8.11 -6.43 21.25
CA ALA A 74 -7.71 -6.15 19.89
C ALA A 74 -8.26 -4.80 19.39
N GLN A 75 -9.52 -4.47 19.70
CA GLN A 75 -10.11 -3.16 19.41
C GLN A 75 -9.44 -2.02 20.19
N LYS A 76 -9.09 -2.22 21.47
CA LYS A 76 -8.32 -1.24 22.25
C LYS A 76 -6.89 -1.06 21.78
N LEU A 77 -6.25 -2.11 21.26
CA LEU A 77 -4.93 -2.04 20.64
C LEU A 77 -5.02 -1.31 19.29
N ALA A 78 -5.98 -1.66 18.45
CA ALA A 78 -6.24 -0.97 17.18
C ALA A 78 -6.61 0.52 17.39
N SER A 79 -7.40 0.84 18.44
CA SER A 79 -7.71 2.23 18.80
C SER A 79 -6.50 3.00 19.36
N LYS A 80 -5.52 2.33 19.98
CA LYS A 80 -4.25 2.94 20.40
C LYS A 80 -3.29 3.16 19.23
N GLU A 81 -3.25 2.28 18.26
CA GLU A 81 -2.49 2.49 17.03
C GLU A 81 -3.05 3.63 16.19
N SER A 82 -4.37 3.84 16.20
CA SER A 82 -5.00 5.00 15.55
C SER A 82 -4.78 6.34 16.29
N GLN A 83 -4.12 6.33 17.45
CA GLN A 83 -3.84 7.54 18.24
C GLN A 83 -2.50 8.21 17.93
N ARG A 84 -1.68 7.67 17.05
CA ARG A 84 -0.47 8.38 16.61
C ARG A 84 -0.89 9.61 15.81
N PRO A 85 -0.44 10.80 16.19
CA PRO A 85 -0.81 12.01 15.48
C PRO A 85 -0.28 11.94 14.04
N VAL A 86 -1.20 12.01 13.07
CA VAL A 86 -0.86 12.03 11.64
C VAL A 86 -0.57 13.46 11.24
N TYR A 87 0.48 13.66 10.42
CA TYR A 87 0.84 14.97 9.87
C TYR A 87 -0.24 15.43 8.86
N PRO A 88 -0.75 16.68 8.90
CA PRO A 88 -1.79 17.13 7.98
C PRO A 88 -1.27 17.19 6.53
N PHE A 89 -2.07 16.70 5.59
CA PHE A 89 -1.70 16.72 4.16
C PHE A 89 -1.55 18.14 3.62
N SER A 90 -2.39 19.08 4.05
CA SER A 90 -2.32 20.50 3.67
C SER A 90 -1.05 21.18 4.17
N ALA A 91 -0.42 20.68 5.26
CA ALA A 91 0.83 21.21 5.79
C ALA A 91 2.09 20.70 5.06
N VAL A 92 1.95 19.77 4.12
CA VAL A 92 3.09 19.24 3.36
C VAL A 92 3.66 20.31 2.44
N VAL A 93 4.92 20.66 2.66
CA VAL A 93 5.63 21.67 1.87
C VAL A 93 6.28 21.01 0.65
N GLY A 94 6.04 21.56 -0.55
CA GLY A 94 6.57 21.02 -1.81
C GLY A 94 5.92 19.70 -2.21
N GLN A 95 6.63 18.90 -3.02
CA GLN A 95 6.20 17.57 -3.52
C GLN A 95 4.86 17.62 -4.28
N ASP A 96 4.65 18.67 -5.08
CA ASP A 96 3.36 18.97 -5.70
C ASP A 96 2.95 17.91 -6.72
N GLU A 97 3.92 17.33 -7.44
CA GLU A 97 3.69 16.22 -8.38
C GLU A 97 3.11 14.99 -7.65
N MET A 98 3.72 14.58 -6.54
CA MET A 98 3.23 13.46 -5.74
C MET A 98 1.85 13.75 -5.15
N LYS A 99 1.66 14.94 -4.57
CA LYS A 99 0.35 15.35 -4.02
C LYS A 99 -0.75 15.28 -5.08
N LEU A 100 -0.46 15.80 -6.27
CA LEU A 100 -1.39 15.78 -7.39
C LEU A 100 -1.75 14.34 -7.78
N CYS A 101 -0.76 13.48 -8.02
CA CYS A 101 -1.02 12.08 -8.38
C CYS A 101 -1.86 11.34 -7.33
N LEU A 102 -1.58 11.57 -6.05
CA LEU A 102 -2.35 10.97 -4.95
C LEU A 102 -3.80 11.46 -4.95
N LEU A 103 -4.03 12.78 -5.07
CA LEU A 103 -5.37 13.36 -5.08
C LEU A 103 -6.19 12.87 -6.28
N LEU A 104 -5.61 12.80 -7.47
CA LEU A 104 -6.31 12.32 -8.66
C LEU A 104 -6.73 10.84 -8.54
N ASN A 105 -5.88 9.99 -7.96
CA ASN A 105 -6.22 8.59 -7.70
C ASN A 105 -7.29 8.42 -6.61
N VAL A 106 -7.35 9.34 -5.63
CA VAL A 106 -8.44 9.38 -4.65
C VAL A 106 -9.77 9.76 -5.33
N ILE A 107 -9.76 10.71 -6.27
CA ILE A 107 -10.97 11.14 -7.00
C ILE A 107 -11.45 10.04 -7.94
N ASP A 108 -10.57 9.48 -8.76
CA ASP A 108 -10.87 8.35 -9.65
C ASP A 108 -9.96 7.16 -9.38
N PRO A 109 -10.36 6.20 -8.52
CA PRO A 109 -9.58 4.99 -8.26
C PRO A 109 -9.31 4.13 -9.51
N LYS A 110 -10.13 4.30 -10.57
CA LYS A 110 -9.94 3.58 -11.83
C LYS A 110 -8.75 4.08 -12.67
N ILE A 111 -8.04 5.10 -12.22
CA ILE A 111 -6.74 5.50 -12.79
C ILE A 111 -5.74 4.35 -12.61
N GLY A 112 -5.82 3.58 -11.51
CA GLY A 112 -5.06 2.35 -11.35
C GLY A 112 -3.82 2.49 -10.47
N GLY A 113 -3.85 3.41 -9.51
CA GLY A 113 -2.79 3.55 -8.50
C GLY A 113 -1.64 4.48 -8.89
N VAL A 114 -0.73 4.68 -7.93
CA VAL A 114 0.41 5.59 -8.06
C VAL A 114 1.70 4.89 -7.69
N MET A 115 2.69 4.98 -8.57
CA MET A 115 4.08 4.63 -8.26
C MET A 115 4.85 5.90 -7.92
N ILE A 116 5.44 5.95 -6.72
CA ILE A 116 6.20 7.08 -6.22
C ILE A 116 7.67 6.71 -6.17
N MET A 117 8.44 7.20 -7.13
CA MET A 117 9.88 6.97 -7.19
C MET A 117 10.65 8.18 -6.69
N GLY A 118 11.64 7.95 -5.85
CA GLY A 118 12.48 9.06 -5.38
C GLY A 118 13.40 8.70 -4.22
N ASP A 119 14.25 9.68 -3.87
CA ASP A 119 15.30 9.53 -2.89
C ASP A 119 14.79 9.15 -1.50
N ARG A 120 15.65 8.52 -0.71
CA ARG A 120 15.36 8.20 0.69
C ARG A 120 15.18 9.48 1.52
N GLY A 121 14.31 9.42 2.51
CA GLY A 121 14.10 10.54 3.44
C GLY A 121 13.31 11.72 2.88
N THR A 122 12.71 11.62 1.69
CA THR A 122 11.88 12.70 1.09
C THR A 122 10.46 12.78 1.63
N GLY A 123 10.12 11.95 2.62
CA GLY A 123 8.82 11.99 3.32
C GLY A 123 7.68 11.26 2.61
N LYS A 124 7.96 10.38 1.62
CA LYS A 124 6.96 9.63 0.85
C LYS A 124 5.91 8.97 1.74
N SER A 125 6.33 8.12 2.67
CA SER A 125 5.44 7.39 3.58
C SER A 125 4.62 8.32 4.47
N THR A 126 5.19 9.48 4.89
CA THR A 126 4.47 10.46 5.70
C THR A 126 3.34 11.12 4.91
N ILE A 127 3.59 11.47 3.65
CA ILE A 127 2.60 12.10 2.76
C ILE A 127 1.47 11.12 2.43
N VAL A 128 1.80 9.87 2.13
CA VAL A 128 0.79 8.84 1.87
C VAL A 128 -0.11 8.63 3.08
N ARG A 129 0.47 8.53 4.29
CA ARG A 129 -0.32 8.39 5.52
C ARG A 129 -1.18 9.60 5.82
N SER A 130 -0.71 10.80 5.48
CA SER A 130 -1.49 12.02 5.68
C SER A 130 -2.72 12.11 4.77
N LEU A 131 -2.72 11.40 3.64
CA LEU A 131 -3.83 11.34 2.71
C LEU A 131 -5.10 10.73 3.33
N VAL A 132 -4.94 9.76 4.23
CA VAL A 132 -6.06 9.03 4.85
C VAL A 132 -7.01 9.97 5.60
N ASP A 133 -6.48 10.99 6.26
CA ASP A 133 -7.29 11.97 6.99
C ASP A 133 -8.11 12.91 6.06
N LEU A 134 -7.81 12.93 4.75
CA LEU A 134 -8.59 13.65 3.75
C LEU A 134 -9.78 12.85 3.20
N LEU A 135 -9.76 11.53 3.38
CA LEU A 135 -10.76 10.67 2.77
C LEU A 135 -12.09 10.77 3.52
N PRO A 136 -13.23 10.77 2.79
CA PRO A 136 -14.54 10.76 3.42
C PRO A 136 -14.77 9.44 4.16
N GLN A 137 -15.66 9.47 5.14
CA GLN A 137 -16.14 8.25 5.76
C GLN A 137 -16.98 7.44 4.78
N ILE A 138 -16.92 6.12 4.90
CA ILE A 138 -17.68 5.19 4.08
C ILE A 138 -18.66 4.39 4.93
N GLN A 139 -19.79 4.00 4.32
CA GLN A 139 -20.73 3.07 4.93
C GLN A 139 -20.29 1.64 4.62
N VAL A 140 -20.28 0.81 5.65
CA VAL A 140 -19.91 -0.61 5.57
C VAL A 140 -20.90 -1.45 6.35
N VAL A 141 -21.02 -2.72 5.97
CA VAL A 141 -21.79 -3.71 6.74
C VAL A 141 -21.05 -4.02 8.03
N ALA A 142 -21.70 -3.90 9.16
CA ALA A 142 -21.08 -4.14 10.47
C ALA A 142 -20.75 -5.62 10.64
N GLY A 143 -19.50 -5.92 11.04
CA GLY A 143 -19.02 -7.29 11.27
C GLY A 143 -18.52 -8.02 10.02
N ASP A 144 -18.64 -7.41 8.84
CA ASP A 144 -18.08 -7.98 7.61
C ASP A 144 -16.57 -7.69 7.50
N PRO A 145 -15.74 -8.74 7.29
CA PRO A 145 -14.30 -8.60 7.18
C PRO A 145 -13.82 -7.91 5.90
N PHE A 146 -14.72 -7.81 4.90
CA PHE A 146 -14.40 -7.24 3.59
C PHE A 146 -14.80 -5.78 3.43
N ASN A 147 -15.30 -5.12 4.48
CA ASN A 147 -15.83 -3.74 4.40
C ASN A 147 -16.83 -3.56 3.24
N SER A 148 -17.72 -4.53 3.06
CA SER A 148 -18.71 -4.55 1.98
C SER A 148 -19.57 -3.30 1.98
N ASP A 149 -19.88 -2.78 0.78
CA ASP A 149 -20.82 -1.70 0.59
C ASP A 149 -22.26 -2.22 0.68
N PRO A 150 -23.11 -1.67 1.53
CA PRO A 150 -24.50 -2.13 1.59
C PRO A 150 -25.31 -1.87 0.32
N GLU A 151 -24.88 -0.95 -0.56
CA GLU A 151 -25.59 -0.54 -1.75
C GLU A 151 -25.00 -1.07 -3.06
N ASP A 152 -23.68 -1.41 -3.09
CA ASP A 152 -22.98 -1.89 -4.30
C ASP A 152 -22.72 -3.40 -4.26
N PRO A 153 -23.52 -4.22 -4.99
CA PRO A 153 -23.35 -5.68 -5.02
C PRO A 153 -21.96 -6.15 -5.51
N GLU A 154 -21.26 -5.31 -6.29
CA GLU A 154 -19.94 -5.68 -6.82
C GLU A 154 -18.82 -5.52 -5.79
N SER A 155 -19.04 -4.77 -4.71
CA SER A 155 -18.10 -4.60 -3.62
C SER A 155 -18.47 -5.41 -2.37
N MET A 156 -19.47 -6.30 -2.48
CA MET A 156 -19.91 -7.17 -1.39
C MET A 156 -19.19 -8.50 -1.37
N GLY A 157 -18.82 -8.96 -0.16
CA GLY A 157 -18.45 -10.34 0.08
C GLY A 157 -19.62 -11.31 -0.21
N MET A 158 -19.31 -12.56 -0.51
CA MET A 158 -20.34 -13.54 -0.90
C MET A 158 -21.41 -13.75 0.18
N GLU A 159 -21.03 -13.80 1.45
CA GLU A 159 -21.95 -13.99 2.58
C GLU A 159 -22.92 -12.82 2.73
N VAL A 160 -22.40 -11.58 2.60
CA VAL A 160 -23.23 -10.36 2.65
C VAL A 160 -24.22 -10.34 1.50
N ARG A 161 -23.78 -10.70 0.29
CA ARG A 161 -24.63 -10.79 -0.90
C ARG A 161 -25.76 -11.81 -0.73
N GLU A 162 -25.45 -13.00 -0.19
CA GLU A 162 -26.47 -14.02 0.08
C GLU A 162 -27.48 -13.57 1.14
N SER A 163 -27.04 -12.92 2.20
CA SER A 163 -27.92 -12.40 3.26
C SER A 163 -28.88 -11.34 2.73
N ILE A 164 -28.40 -10.43 1.87
CA ILE A 164 -29.26 -9.43 1.21
C ILE A 164 -30.26 -10.10 0.26
N LEU A 165 -29.86 -11.11 -0.49
CA LEU A 165 -30.75 -11.87 -1.37
C LEU A 165 -31.85 -12.63 -0.58
N LYS A 166 -31.58 -13.06 0.66
CA LYS A 166 -32.55 -13.64 1.58
C LYS A 166 -33.48 -12.60 2.22
N GLY A 167 -33.20 -11.32 2.02
CA GLY A 167 -34.01 -10.22 2.55
C GLY A 167 -33.65 -9.78 3.97
N ASP A 168 -32.50 -10.20 4.49
CA ASP A 168 -32.02 -9.82 5.80
C ASP A 168 -31.58 -8.34 5.81
N LYS A 169 -32.01 -7.61 6.82
CA LYS A 169 -31.51 -6.24 7.04
C LYS A 169 -30.19 -6.31 7.80
N LEU A 170 -29.11 -6.05 7.11
CA LEU A 170 -27.78 -6.01 7.71
C LEU A 170 -27.55 -4.69 8.44
N PRO A 171 -26.91 -4.70 9.62
CA PRO A 171 -26.55 -3.48 10.32
C PRO A 171 -25.45 -2.73 9.54
N VAL A 172 -25.70 -1.44 9.28
CA VAL A 172 -24.76 -0.56 8.57
C VAL A 172 -24.07 0.35 9.56
N MET A 173 -22.75 0.49 9.43
CA MET A 173 -21.95 1.42 10.23
C MET A 173 -21.12 2.34 9.33
N THR A 174 -20.84 3.54 9.85
CA THR A 174 -19.96 4.48 9.15
C THR A 174 -18.54 4.36 9.73
N THR A 175 -17.56 4.14 8.87
CA THR A 175 -16.16 4.01 9.25
C THR A 175 -15.25 4.90 8.40
N LYS A 176 -14.07 5.21 8.91
CA LYS A 176 -13.03 5.87 8.10
C LYS A 176 -12.47 4.87 7.09
N ILE A 177 -12.06 5.38 5.93
CA ILE A 177 -11.34 4.59 4.93
C ILE A 177 -10.05 4.06 5.56
N ASN A 178 -9.82 2.77 5.42
CA ASN A 178 -8.66 2.11 6.00
C ASN A 178 -7.45 2.21 5.06
N MET A 179 -6.27 2.41 5.64
CA MET A 179 -5.00 2.26 4.94
C MET A 179 -4.29 1.04 5.51
N VAL A 180 -3.93 0.14 4.63
CA VAL A 180 -3.21 -1.09 4.96
C VAL A 180 -1.78 -0.96 4.46
N ASP A 181 -0.83 -1.04 5.38
CA ASP A 181 0.61 -1.10 5.04
C ASP A 181 0.97 -2.55 4.72
N LEU A 182 1.59 -2.80 3.57
CA LEU A 182 2.15 -4.08 3.22
C LEU A 182 3.58 -4.19 3.76
N PRO A 183 3.86 -5.09 4.71
CA PRO A 183 5.22 -5.25 5.22
C PRO A 183 6.11 -5.92 4.19
N LEU A 184 7.38 -5.49 4.11
CA LEU A 184 8.43 -6.20 3.37
C LEU A 184 8.54 -7.63 3.90
N GLY A 185 8.58 -8.61 3.04
CA GLY A 185 8.59 -10.02 3.42
C GLY A 185 7.22 -10.58 3.83
N ALA A 186 6.12 -9.92 3.44
CA ALA A 186 4.80 -10.52 3.49
C ALA A 186 4.76 -11.75 2.59
N THR A 187 4.20 -12.85 3.10
CA THR A 187 3.94 -14.05 2.30
C THR A 187 2.64 -13.88 1.51
N GLU A 188 2.50 -14.60 0.41
CA GLU A 188 1.28 -14.62 -0.40
C GLU A 188 0.03 -14.92 0.44
N ASP A 189 0.13 -15.88 1.36
CA ASP A 189 -0.94 -16.24 2.29
C ASP A 189 -1.41 -15.07 3.14
N ARG A 190 -0.49 -14.25 3.62
CA ARG A 190 -0.81 -13.06 4.41
C ARG A 190 -1.45 -11.97 3.57
N VAL A 191 -1.07 -11.89 2.30
CA VAL A 191 -1.58 -10.89 1.36
C VAL A 191 -2.98 -11.27 0.88
N CYS A 192 -3.12 -12.44 0.29
CA CYS A 192 -4.36 -12.93 -0.32
C CYS A 192 -5.36 -13.48 0.70
N GLY A 193 -4.86 -14.03 1.80
CA GLY A 193 -5.63 -14.81 2.76
C GLY A 193 -5.40 -16.31 2.61
N THR A 194 -5.84 -17.07 3.59
CA THR A 194 -5.67 -18.52 3.64
C THR A 194 -7.01 -19.25 3.76
N ILE A 195 -7.06 -20.48 3.24
CA ILE A 195 -8.19 -21.38 3.42
C ILE A 195 -7.84 -22.29 4.60
N ASP A 196 -8.68 -22.34 5.61
CA ASP A 196 -8.59 -23.29 6.72
C ASP A 196 -9.04 -24.67 6.24
N ILE A 197 -8.06 -25.43 5.75
CA ILE A 197 -8.29 -26.76 5.17
C ILE A 197 -8.80 -27.74 6.25
N GLU A 198 -8.36 -27.58 7.49
CA GLU A 198 -8.77 -28.45 8.59
C GLU A 198 -10.27 -28.31 8.85
N LYS A 199 -10.79 -27.09 8.93
CA LYS A 199 -12.24 -26.85 9.05
C LYS A 199 -13.00 -27.28 7.80
N ALA A 200 -12.44 -27.04 6.62
CA ALA A 200 -13.08 -27.46 5.38
C ALA A 200 -13.26 -28.97 5.29
N LEU A 201 -12.28 -29.75 5.77
CA LEU A 201 -12.33 -31.21 5.75
C LEU A 201 -13.14 -31.83 6.91
N THR A 202 -13.09 -31.19 8.10
CA THR A 202 -13.77 -31.76 9.30
C THR A 202 -15.23 -31.35 9.39
N GLU A 203 -15.55 -30.12 9.06
CA GLU A 203 -16.87 -29.51 9.22
C GLU A 203 -17.62 -29.33 7.88
N GLY A 204 -16.93 -29.52 6.76
CA GLY A 204 -17.48 -29.28 5.42
C GLY A 204 -17.77 -27.78 5.14
N VAL A 205 -17.25 -26.89 6.00
CA VAL A 205 -17.46 -25.43 5.90
C VAL A 205 -16.24 -24.81 5.25
N LYS A 206 -16.46 -23.98 4.22
CA LYS A 206 -15.39 -23.17 3.60
C LYS A 206 -14.99 -22.04 4.56
N ALA A 207 -14.06 -22.32 5.47
CA ALA A 207 -13.52 -21.30 6.35
C ALA A 207 -12.36 -20.59 5.64
N PHE A 208 -12.47 -19.26 5.51
CA PHE A 208 -11.46 -18.39 4.90
C PHE A 208 -10.97 -17.37 5.92
N GLU A 209 -9.66 -17.28 6.06
CA GLU A 209 -9.03 -16.22 6.86
C GLU A 209 -8.64 -15.07 5.94
N PRO A 210 -9.30 -13.89 6.03
CA PRO A 210 -9.07 -12.77 5.16
C PRO A 210 -7.67 -12.17 5.30
N GLY A 211 -6.98 -12.01 4.17
CA GLY A 211 -5.65 -11.39 4.09
C GLY A 211 -5.67 -9.86 4.11
N LEU A 212 -4.53 -9.27 3.74
CA LEU A 212 -4.37 -7.81 3.68
C LEU A 212 -5.20 -7.19 2.54
N LEU A 213 -5.37 -7.90 1.41
CA LEU A 213 -6.21 -7.42 0.30
C LEU A 213 -7.68 -7.26 0.70
N ALA A 214 -8.20 -8.21 1.46
CA ALA A 214 -9.55 -8.12 2.02
C ALA A 214 -9.70 -6.90 2.94
N LYS A 215 -8.73 -6.67 3.83
CA LYS A 215 -8.72 -5.53 4.75
C LYS A 215 -8.56 -4.19 4.04
N ALA A 216 -7.90 -4.17 2.87
CA ALA A 216 -7.70 -2.98 2.05
C ALA A 216 -8.91 -2.66 1.18
N ASN A 217 -9.89 -3.55 1.06
CA ASN A 217 -11.07 -3.32 0.22
C ASN A 217 -11.75 -1.99 0.56
N ARG A 218 -12.07 -1.20 -0.47
CA ARG A 218 -12.58 0.17 -0.41
C ARG A 218 -11.65 1.17 0.31
N GLY A 219 -10.37 0.81 0.45
CA GLY A 219 -9.35 1.57 1.13
C GLY A 219 -8.12 1.85 0.29
N ILE A 220 -6.99 2.03 0.97
CA ILE A 220 -5.68 2.23 0.37
C ILE A 220 -4.78 1.07 0.78
N LEU A 221 -4.10 0.47 -0.19
CA LEU A 221 -2.99 -0.44 0.06
C LEU A 221 -1.69 0.30 -0.25
N TYR A 222 -0.86 0.48 0.77
CA TYR A 222 0.43 1.12 0.65
C TYR A 222 1.56 0.08 0.70
N VAL A 223 2.41 0.12 -0.30
CA VAL A 223 3.57 -0.76 -0.43
C VAL A 223 4.82 0.12 -0.38
N ASP A 224 5.55 0.08 0.72
CA ASP A 224 6.82 0.77 0.83
C ASP A 224 7.93 -0.10 0.22
N GLU A 225 8.81 0.52 -0.58
CA GLU A 225 9.91 -0.15 -1.29
C GLU A 225 9.42 -1.34 -2.15
N VAL A 226 8.42 -1.08 -3.01
CA VAL A 226 7.78 -2.09 -3.87
C VAL A 226 8.80 -2.83 -4.77
N ASN A 227 9.92 -2.20 -5.09
CA ASN A 227 11.02 -2.77 -5.85
C ASN A 227 11.78 -3.89 -5.12
N LEU A 228 11.58 -4.05 -3.81
CA LEU A 228 12.14 -5.12 -2.99
C LEU A 228 11.19 -6.32 -2.81
N LEU A 229 9.93 -6.20 -3.26
CA LEU A 229 9.00 -7.32 -3.24
C LEU A 229 9.28 -8.32 -4.35
N ASP A 230 8.89 -9.57 -4.10
CA ASP A 230 8.89 -10.58 -5.14
C ASP A 230 7.96 -10.19 -6.28
N ASP A 231 8.41 -10.32 -7.52
CA ASP A 231 7.62 -9.96 -8.71
C ASP A 231 6.24 -10.62 -8.74
N HIS A 232 6.15 -11.88 -8.28
CA HIS A 232 4.88 -12.60 -8.20
C HIS A 232 3.87 -11.90 -7.27
N LEU A 233 4.32 -11.41 -6.11
CA LEU A 233 3.45 -10.66 -5.20
C LEU A 233 3.00 -9.34 -5.83
N VAL A 234 3.92 -8.65 -6.52
CA VAL A 234 3.57 -7.40 -7.22
C VAL A 234 2.52 -7.67 -8.31
N ASP A 235 2.66 -8.77 -9.07
CA ASP A 235 1.66 -9.18 -10.06
C ASP A 235 0.28 -9.41 -9.42
N VAL A 236 0.21 -10.16 -8.33
CA VAL A 236 -1.05 -10.43 -7.60
C VAL A 236 -1.70 -9.14 -7.10
N LEU A 237 -0.91 -8.20 -6.57
CA LEU A 237 -1.39 -6.90 -6.09
C LEU A 237 -1.98 -6.07 -7.23
N LEU A 238 -1.28 -6.01 -8.37
CA LEU A 238 -1.68 -5.23 -9.52
C LEU A 238 -2.90 -5.84 -10.24
N ASP A 239 -2.97 -7.16 -10.32
CA ASP A 239 -4.12 -7.86 -10.89
C ASP A 239 -5.37 -7.71 -10.02
N SER A 240 -5.23 -7.80 -8.70
CA SER A 240 -6.32 -7.55 -7.76
C SER A 240 -6.80 -6.10 -7.82
N ALA A 241 -5.87 -5.12 -7.90
CA ALA A 241 -6.20 -3.71 -8.05
C ALA A 241 -6.93 -3.42 -9.37
N ALA A 242 -6.55 -4.10 -10.45
CA ALA A 242 -7.15 -3.91 -11.78
C ALA A 242 -8.53 -4.56 -11.91
N SER A 243 -8.68 -5.79 -11.42
CA SER A 243 -9.95 -6.55 -11.47
C SER A 243 -10.95 -6.11 -10.40
N GLY A 244 -10.47 -5.64 -9.26
CA GLY A 244 -11.26 -5.37 -8.06
C GLY A 244 -11.65 -6.63 -7.28
N TRP A 245 -11.07 -7.79 -7.63
CA TRP A 245 -11.31 -9.08 -7.00
C TRP A 245 -10.02 -9.82 -6.77
N ASN A 246 -9.96 -10.57 -5.67
CA ASN A 246 -8.91 -11.54 -5.41
C ASN A 246 -9.51 -12.94 -5.32
N THR A 247 -8.87 -13.92 -5.96
CA THR A 247 -9.29 -15.32 -5.94
C THR A 247 -8.16 -16.16 -5.39
N VAL A 248 -8.44 -16.91 -4.35
CA VAL A 248 -7.51 -17.83 -3.70
C VAL A 248 -7.95 -19.26 -4.03
N GLU A 249 -7.07 -20.02 -4.67
CA GLU A 249 -7.32 -21.42 -5.01
C GLU A 249 -6.32 -22.32 -4.32
N ARG A 250 -6.81 -23.24 -3.48
CA ARG A 250 -5.98 -24.23 -2.79
C ARG A 250 -6.74 -25.55 -2.63
N GLU A 251 -6.05 -26.65 -2.87
CA GLU A 251 -6.59 -28.01 -2.69
C GLU A 251 -7.96 -28.21 -3.36
N GLY A 252 -8.18 -27.58 -4.52
CA GLY A 252 -9.46 -27.67 -5.24
C GLY A 252 -10.59 -26.82 -4.66
N ILE A 253 -10.31 -26.00 -3.64
CA ILE A 253 -11.24 -25.01 -3.09
C ILE A 253 -10.87 -23.65 -3.66
N SER A 254 -11.86 -22.95 -4.27
CA SER A 254 -11.71 -21.62 -4.80
C SER A 254 -12.61 -20.64 -4.04
N ILE A 255 -12.03 -19.56 -3.53
CA ILE A 255 -12.73 -18.48 -2.81
C ILE A 255 -12.36 -17.16 -3.44
N SER A 256 -13.37 -16.41 -3.88
CA SER A 256 -13.20 -15.06 -4.42
C SER A 256 -13.79 -14.03 -3.46
N HIS A 257 -13.10 -12.94 -3.25
CA HIS A 257 -13.56 -11.84 -2.43
C HIS A 257 -13.27 -10.48 -3.09
N PRO A 258 -14.04 -9.44 -2.78
CA PRO A 258 -13.77 -8.10 -3.31
C PRO A 258 -12.45 -7.55 -2.77
N ALA A 259 -11.68 -6.91 -3.64
CA ALA A 259 -10.37 -6.32 -3.35
C ALA A 259 -10.20 -5.02 -4.15
N ARG A 260 -11.14 -4.10 -4.01
CA ARG A 260 -11.11 -2.77 -4.66
C ARG A 260 -10.40 -1.78 -3.77
N PHE A 261 -9.16 -1.48 -4.07
CA PHE A 261 -8.33 -0.56 -3.31
C PHE A 261 -7.52 0.35 -4.23
N ILE A 262 -7.07 1.48 -3.67
CA ILE A 262 -6.10 2.35 -4.34
C ILE A 262 -4.72 1.82 -3.99
N LEU A 263 -3.99 1.35 -5.00
CA LEU A 263 -2.63 0.88 -4.82
C LEU A 263 -1.66 2.08 -4.87
N ILE A 264 -0.86 2.24 -3.81
CA ILE A 264 0.20 3.23 -3.77
C ILE A 264 1.51 2.49 -3.49
N GLY A 265 2.40 2.50 -4.47
CA GLY A 265 3.75 1.95 -4.33
C GLY A 265 4.78 3.05 -4.13
N SER A 266 5.73 2.87 -3.23
CA SER A 266 6.93 3.72 -3.18
C SER A 266 8.17 2.90 -3.52
N GLY A 267 9.17 3.56 -4.08
CA GLY A 267 10.44 2.93 -4.40
C GLY A 267 11.59 3.93 -4.41
N ASN A 268 12.80 3.39 -4.36
CA ASN A 268 14.03 4.14 -4.55
C ASN A 268 14.74 3.63 -5.81
N PRO A 269 15.04 4.49 -6.78
CA PRO A 269 15.76 4.08 -7.99
C PRO A 269 17.11 3.40 -7.72
N GLU A 270 17.76 3.75 -6.59
CA GLU A 270 19.06 3.16 -6.21
C GLU A 270 18.97 1.68 -5.80
N GLU A 271 17.78 1.22 -5.38
CA GLU A 271 17.55 -0.16 -4.92
C GLU A 271 17.14 -1.10 -6.05
N GLY A 272 17.03 -0.58 -7.25
CA GLY A 272 16.61 -1.28 -8.44
C GLY A 272 15.33 -0.72 -9.05
N GLU A 273 15.11 -1.02 -10.31
CA GLU A 273 13.89 -0.63 -11.02
C GLU A 273 12.94 -1.83 -11.11
N LEU A 274 11.65 -1.56 -10.99
CA LEU A 274 10.63 -2.53 -11.32
C LEU A 274 10.69 -2.90 -12.80
N ARG A 275 10.33 -4.12 -13.12
CA ARG A 275 10.20 -4.55 -14.51
C ARG A 275 9.23 -3.62 -15.26
N PRO A 276 9.52 -3.24 -16.50
CA PRO A 276 8.66 -2.34 -17.28
C PRO A 276 7.20 -2.80 -17.36
N GLN A 277 6.98 -4.11 -17.41
CA GLN A 277 5.64 -4.71 -17.43
C GLN A 277 4.84 -4.45 -16.15
N LEU A 278 5.51 -4.41 -14.98
CA LEU A 278 4.89 -4.08 -13.71
C LEU A 278 4.66 -2.58 -13.59
N LEU A 279 5.63 -1.77 -14.01
CA LEU A 279 5.49 -0.31 -14.03
C LEU A 279 4.31 0.13 -14.91
N ASP A 280 4.11 -0.49 -16.07
CA ASP A 280 2.98 -0.17 -16.96
C ASP A 280 1.62 -0.41 -16.29
N ARG A 281 1.52 -1.31 -15.34
CA ARG A 281 0.26 -1.59 -14.63
C ARG A 281 -0.14 -0.49 -13.66
N PHE A 282 0.81 0.29 -13.10
CA PHE A 282 0.48 1.50 -12.34
C PHE A 282 -0.10 2.57 -13.26
N GLY A 283 -1.14 3.26 -12.78
CA GLY A 283 -1.78 4.31 -13.56
C GLY A 283 -0.88 5.53 -13.72
N MET A 284 -0.38 6.05 -12.62
CA MET A 284 0.44 7.26 -12.58
C MET A 284 1.80 7.00 -11.93
N HIS A 285 2.78 7.78 -12.33
CA HIS A 285 4.11 7.77 -11.77
C HIS A 285 4.49 9.19 -11.31
N ALA A 286 4.86 9.32 -10.04
CA ALA A 286 5.33 10.56 -9.45
C ALA A 286 6.83 10.47 -9.14
N GLN A 287 7.58 11.47 -9.56
CA GLN A 287 8.99 11.57 -9.23
C GLN A 287 9.18 12.55 -8.07
N VAL A 288 9.87 12.08 -7.04
CA VAL A 288 10.09 12.81 -5.79
C VAL A 288 11.59 13.02 -5.59
N GLY A 289 12.06 14.20 -5.92
CA GLY A 289 13.45 14.56 -5.70
C GLY A 289 13.69 15.21 -4.33
N THR A 290 14.95 15.21 -3.91
CA THR A 290 15.38 15.97 -2.75
C THR A 290 15.22 17.47 -3.03
N VAL A 291 14.53 18.18 -2.15
CA VAL A 291 14.36 19.63 -2.25
C VAL A 291 15.73 20.30 -2.20
N ARG A 292 16.08 21.05 -3.27
CA ARG A 292 17.38 21.75 -3.39
C ARG A 292 17.32 23.19 -2.90
N ASP A 293 16.14 23.80 -2.91
CA ASP A 293 15.91 25.16 -2.42
C ASP A 293 16.10 25.22 -0.90
N ALA A 294 17.02 26.09 -0.46
CA ALA A 294 17.38 26.24 0.95
C ALA A 294 16.22 26.79 1.79
N GLU A 295 15.44 27.74 1.26
CA GLU A 295 14.30 28.33 1.99
C GLU A 295 13.19 27.30 2.20
N LEU A 296 12.87 26.50 1.17
CA LEU A 296 11.90 25.41 1.28
C LEU A 296 12.38 24.35 2.27
N ARG A 297 13.69 24.04 2.31
CA ARG A 297 14.25 23.09 3.29
C ARG A 297 14.10 23.58 4.72
N VAL A 298 14.40 24.86 4.96
CA VAL A 298 14.21 25.49 6.28
C VAL A 298 12.75 25.40 6.69
N LYS A 299 11.83 25.76 5.80
CA LYS A 299 10.39 25.67 6.06
C LYS A 299 9.94 24.27 6.41
N ILE A 300 10.42 23.24 5.69
CA ILE A 300 10.10 21.82 6.00
C ILE A 300 10.57 21.46 7.41
N VAL A 301 11.79 21.87 7.80
CA VAL A 301 12.35 21.58 9.12
C VAL A 301 11.57 22.31 10.22
N GLU A 302 11.23 23.58 10.01
CA GLU A 302 10.45 24.38 10.97
C GLU A 302 9.04 23.82 11.17
N GLU A 303 8.32 23.50 10.09
CA GLU A 303 6.99 22.90 10.18
C GLU A 303 7.03 21.52 10.85
N ARG A 304 8.07 20.73 10.59
CA ARG A 304 8.27 19.45 11.28
C ARG A 304 8.54 19.65 12.76
N ALA A 305 9.41 20.59 13.14
CA ALA A 305 9.70 20.90 14.54
C ALA A 305 8.46 21.42 15.29
N ARG A 306 7.61 22.24 14.64
CA ARG A 306 6.33 22.69 15.18
C ARG A 306 5.39 21.51 15.45
N PHE A 307 5.28 20.59 14.49
CA PHE A 307 4.47 19.38 14.66
C PHE A 307 4.99 18.51 15.80
N ASP A 308 6.29 18.26 15.87
CA ASP A 308 6.88 17.40 16.91
C ASP A 308 6.72 18.01 18.32
N LYS A 309 6.72 19.36 18.45
CA LYS A 309 6.52 20.07 19.70
C LYS A 309 5.07 19.97 20.23
N ASN A 310 4.08 20.19 19.37
CA ASN A 310 2.66 20.11 19.73
C ASN A 310 1.81 19.65 18.54
N PRO A 311 1.68 18.34 18.34
CA PRO A 311 0.95 17.81 17.19
C PRO A 311 -0.52 18.24 17.12
N LYS A 312 -1.17 18.43 18.28
CA LYS A 312 -2.59 18.80 18.34
C LYS A 312 -2.79 20.25 17.85
N GLU A 313 -2.07 21.19 18.41
CA GLU A 313 -2.14 22.60 18.03
C GLU A 313 -1.76 22.80 16.54
N PHE A 314 -0.73 22.08 16.09
CA PHE A 314 -0.33 22.10 14.69
C PHE A 314 -1.45 21.60 13.77
N ARG A 315 -2.11 20.50 14.09
CA ARG A 315 -3.25 20.00 13.32
C ARG A 315 -4.43 20.96 13.33
N ASP A 316 -4.71 21.58 14.49
CA ASP A 316 -5.78 22.56 14.62
C ASP A 316 -5.52 23.80 13.75
N SER A 317 -4.25 24.24 13.59
CA SER A 317 -3.89 25.36 12.72
C SER A 317 -4.14 25.10 11.23
N TYR A 318 -4.04 23.85 10.77
CA TYR A 318 -4.28 23.45 9.36
C TYR A 318 -5.69 22.88 9.13
N LYS A 319 -6.53 22.84 10.16
CA LYS A 319 -7.85 22.20 10.08
C LYS A 319 -8.74 22.80 8.99
N ALA A 320 -8.78 24.11 8.87
CA ALA A 320 -9.62 24.79 7.88
C ALA A 320 -9.19 24.47 6.42
N GLU A 321 -7.88 24.40 6.16
CA GLU A 321 -7.34 24.04 4.86
C GLU A 321 -7.60 22.56 4.55
N GLN A 322 -7.49 21.69 5.56
CA GLN A 322 -7.75 20.27 5.44
C GLN A 322 -9.22 20.02 5.10
N GLU A 323 -10.15 20.67 5.80
CA GLU A 323 -11.59 20.56 5.56
C GLU A 323 -11.97 21.09 4.16
N LYS A 324 -11.37 22.21 3.73
CA LYS A 324 -11.58 22.74 2.37
C LYS A 324 -11.15 21.74 1.30
N LEU A 325 -9.96 21.13 1.46
CA LEU A 325 -9.46 20.12 0.53
C LEU A 325 -10.33 18.87 0.53
N GLN A 326 -10.80 18.43 1.69
CA GLN A 326 -11.73 17.31 1.82
C GLN A 326 -13.06 17.58 1.09
N GLN A 327 -13.61 18.77 1.22
CA GLN A 327 -14.81 19.18 0.48
C GLN A 327 -14.58 19.21 -1.03
N GLN A 328 -13.42 19.74 -1.47
CA GLN A 328 -13.04 19.72 -2.90
C GLN A 328 -12.97 18.30 -3.47
N ILE A 329 -12.35 17.38 -2.74
CA ILE A 329 -12.27 15.96 -3.13
C ILE A 329 -13.68 15.35 -3.21
N GLY A 330 -14.53 15.60 -2.21
CA GLY A 330 -15.92 15.11 -2.20
C GLY A 330 -16.73 15.62 -3.37
N SER A 331 -16.67 16.93 -3.65
CA SER A 331 -17.33 17.54 -4.80
C SER A 331 -16.80 17.00 -6.12
N ALA A 332 -15.47 16.86 -6.25
CA ALA A 332 -14.85 16.31 -7.46
C ALA A 332 -15.28 14.86 -7.74
N ARG A 333 -15.38 14.03 -6.70
CA ARG A 333 -15.89 12.64 -6.84
C ARG A 333 -17.32 12.61 -7.34
N SER A 334 -18.17 13.49 -6.82
CA SER A 334 -19.57 13.56 -7.21
C SER A 334 -19.76 14.09 -8.64
N SER A 335 -18.95 15.07 -9.07
CA SER A 335 -19.02 15.68 -10.40
C SER A 335 -18.25 14.93 -11.48
N LEU A 336 -17.38 13.96 -11.12
CA LEU A 336 -16.50 13.27 -12.07
C LEU A 336 -17.26 12.65 -13.27
N GLY A 337 -18.46 12.12 -13.02
CA GLY A 337 -19.29 11.52 -14.05
C GLY A 337 -19.81 12.50 -15.10
N SER A 338 -19.98 13.77 -14.73
CA SER A 338 -20.48 14.84 -15.62
C SER A 338 -19.37 15.55 -16.39
N VAL A 339 -18.08 15.35 -16.02
CA VAL A 339 -16.97 16.01 -16.71
C VAL A 339 -16.80 15.44 -18.12
N GLU A 340 -16.80 16.33 -19.09
CA GLU A 340 -16.62 15.98 -20.50
C GLU A 340 -15.22 16.31 -21.01
N ILE A 341 -14.76 15.56 -21.98
CA ILE A 341 -13.54 15.83 -22.73
C ILE A 341 -13.88 15.83 -24.23
N ASP A 342 -13.52 16.88 -24.91
CA ASP A 342 -13.81 17.05 -26.33
C ASP A 342 -13.10 15.98 -27.18
N HIS A 343 -13.73 15.58 -28.29
CA HIS A 343 -13.19 14.54 -29.18
C HIS A 343 -11.80 14.90 -29.70
N ASP A 344 -11.59 16.17 -30.09
CA ASP A 344 -10.30 16.66 -30.59
C ASP A 344 -9.18 16.50 -29.57
N LEU A 345 -9.46 16.77 -28.29
CA LEU A 345 -8.49 16.58 -27.21
C LEU A 345 -8.13 15.10 -27.02
N ARG A 346 -9.11 14.20 -27.17
CA ARG A 346 -8.84 12.74 -27.12
C ARG A 346 -7.95 12.30 -28.27
N VAL A 347 -8.23 12.78 -29.50
CA VAL A 347 -7.41 12.48 -30.66
C VAL A 347 -5.98 13.00 -30.47
N LYS A 348 -5.83 14.22 -29.95
CA LYS A 348 -4.48 14.77 -29.66
C LYS A 348 -3.75 13.97 -28.58
N ILE A 349 -4.41 13.52 -27.50
CA ILE A 349 -3.80 12.63 -26.50
C ILE A 349 -3.29 11.34 -27.17
N SER A 350 -4.15 10.68 -27.96
CA SER A 350 -3.75 9.45 -28.65
C SER A 350 -2.64 9.67 -29.68
N LYS A 351 -2.60 10.84 -30.32
CA LYS A 351 -1.50 11.21 -31.19
C LYS A 351 -0.17 11.34 -30.42
N VAL A 352 -0.16 11.99 -29.27
CA VAL A 352 1.03 12.05 -28.40
C VAL A 352 1.50 10.66 -27.98
N CYS A 353 0.58 9.77 -27.55
CA CYS A 353 0.91 8.39 -27.19
C CYS A 353 1.51 7.61 -28.38
N ALA A 354 0.94 7.76 -29.58
CA ALA A 354 1.40 7.09 -30.78
C ALA A 354 2.80 7.59 -31.21
N GLU A 355 3.04 8.90 -31.21
CA GLU A 355 4.32 9.48 -31.59
C GLU A 355 5.46 9.17 -30.58
N LEU A 356 5.10 8.97 -29.32
CA LEU A 356 6.03 8.53 -28.27
C LEU A 356 6.23 6.99 -28.23
N ASN A 357 5.59 6.25 -29.15
CA ASN A 357 5.63 4.78 -29.19
C ASN A 357 5.27 4.12 -27.85
N VAL A 358 4.24 4.66 -27.18
CA VAL A 358 3.72 4.07 -25.94
C VAL A 358 3.02 2.76 -26.25
N ASP A 359 3.41 1.68 -25.58
CA ASP A 359 2.83 0.36 -25.78
C ASP A 359 1.38 0.29 -25.24
N GLY A 360 0.48 -0.26 -26.06
CA GLY A 360 -0.92 -0.49 -25.70
C GLY A 360 -1.77 0.80 -25.60
N LEU A 361 -2.94 0.70 -25.00
CA LEU A 361 -3.91 1.81 -24.87
C LEU A 361 -4.04 2.34 -23.43
N ARG A 362 -3.27 1.80 -22.50
CA ARG A 362 -3.36 2.18 -21.09
C ARG A 362 -2.94 3.63 -20.87
N GLY A 363 -1.92 4.10 -21.58
CA GLY A 363 -1.48 5.50 -21.55
C GLY A 363 -2.60 6.46 -21.92
N ASP A 364 -3.34 6.18 -22.99
CA ASP A 364 -4.49 6.96 -23.44
C ASP A 364 -5.60 6.97 -22.41
N ILE A 365 -5.99 5.79 -21.90
CA ILE A 365 -7.09 5.64 -20.95
C ILE A 365 -6.78 6.40 -19.65
N VAL A 366 -5.57 6.23 -19.10
CA VAL A 366 -5.16 6.85 -17.84
C VAL A 366 -5.06 8.36 -18.00
N THR A 367 -4.48 8.86 -19.09
CA THR A 367 -4.38 10.31 -19.35
C THR A 367 -5.76 10.95 -19.44
N ASN A 368 -6.71 10.33 -20.15
CA ASN A 368 -8.09 10.81 -20.22
C ASN A 368 -8.76 10.85 -18.85
N ARG A 369 -8.58 9.82 -18.01
CA ARG A 369 -9.15 9.77 -16.66
C ARG A 369 -8.52 10.80 -15.73
N ALA A 370 -7.20 10.89 -15.73
CA ALA A 370 -6.45 11.85 -14.91
C ALA A 370 -6.81 13.31 -15.25
N ALA A 371 -6.96 13.63 -16.55
CA ALA A 371 -7.38 14.95 -16.99
C ALA A 371 -8.82 15.28 -16.54
N LYS A 372 -9.75 14.32 -16.61
CA LYS A 372 -11.11 14.49 -16.07
C LYS A 372 -11.10 14.67 -14.56
N ALA A 373 -10.32 13.89 -13.83
CA ALA A 373 -10.21 14.01 -12.38
C ALA A 373 -9.62 15.37 -11.98
N LEU A 374 -8.66 15.90 -12.74
CA LEU A 374 -8.09 17.24 -12.51
C LEU A 374 -9.11 18.35 -12.80
N ALA A 375 -9.86 18.26 -13.88
CA ALA A 375 -10.93 19.23 -14.19
C ALA A 375 -11.99 19.22 -13.08
N ALA A 376 -12.42 18.04 -12.61
CA ALA A 376 -13.33 17.89 -11.48
C ALA A 376 -12.77 18.51 -10.19
N LEU A 377 -11.48 18.28 -9.87
CA LEU A 377 -10.82 18.88 -8.71
C LEU A 377 -10.80 20.41 -8.77
N LYS A 378 -10.65 20.96 -9.97
CA LYS A 378 -10.72 22.41 -10.23
C LYS A 378 -12.18 22.94 -10.34
N GLY A 379 -13.18 22.09 -10.14
CA GLY A 379 -14.61 22.45 -10.21
C GLY A 379 -15.09 22.82 -11.62
N ARG A 380 -14.52 22.19 -12.66
CA ARG A 380 -14.88 22.44 -14.06
C ARG A 380 -15.55 21.22 -14.69
N ASP A 381 -16.52 21.46 -15.56
CA ASP A 381 -17.28 20.42 -16.27
C ASP A 381 -16.59 19.98 -17.57
N LYS A 382 -15.55 20.71 -18.02
CA LYS A 382 -14.80 20.40 -19.24
C LYS A 382 -13.29 20.38 -19.00
N VAL A 383 -12.65 19.43 -19.64
CA VAL A 383 -11.18 19.30 -19.66
C VAL A 383 -10.58 20.34 -20.60
N THR A 384 -9.49 20.98 -20.18
CA THR A 384 -8.71 21.92 -20.98
C THR A 384 -7.37 21.32 -21.40
N PRO A 385 -6.70 21.85 -22.45
CA PRO A 385 -5.35 21.42 -22.81
C PRO A 385 -4.33 21.54 -21.66
N GLU A 386 -4.50 22.58 -20.80
CA GLU A 386 -3.65 22.79 -19.62
C GLU A 386 -3.77 21.67 -18.58
N ASP A 387 -4.99 21.08 -18.43
CA ASP A 387 -5.17 19.94 -17.54
C ASP A 387 -4.44 18.72 -18.06
N ILE A 388 -4.49 18.49 -19.37
CA ILE A 388 -3.77 17.42 -20.02
C ILE A 388 -2.27 17.63 -19.88
N ALA A 389 -1.75 18.85 -20.15
CA ALA A 389 -0.34 19.19 -19.98
C ALA A 389 0.16 18.89 -18.56
N THR A 390 -0.68 19.14 -17.56
CA THR A 390 -0.33 18.92 -16.15
C THR A 390 -0.20 17.45 -15.79
N VAL A 391 -1.05 16.58 -16.34
CA VAL A 391 -1.12 15.16 -15.94
C VAL A 391 -0.36 14.20 -16.86
N ILE A 392 -0.18 14.56 -18.13
CA ILE A 392 0.36 13.67 -19.16
C ILE A 392 1.78 13.15 -18.83
N PRO A 393 2.70 13.94 -18.25
CA PRO A 393 4.02 13.43 -17.88
C PRO A 393 3.92 12.31 -16.83
N ASN A 394 3.03 12.45 -15.86
CA ASN A 394 2.82 11.46 -14.81
C ASN A 394 2.14 10.19 -15.30
N CYS A 395 1.39 10.28 -16.41
CA CYS A 395 0.71 9.15 -17.03
C CYS A 395 1.61 8.36 -17.99
N LEU A 396 2.57 9.03 -18.65
CA LEU A 396 3.33 8.43 -19.76
C LEU A 396 4.81 8.20 -19.45
N ARG A 397 5.44 8.95 -18.55
CA ARG A 397 6.88 8.88 -18.26
C ARG A 397 7.42 7.46 -18.08
N HIS A 398 6.72 6.62 -17.35
CA HIS A 398 7.12 5.26 -17.03
C HIS A 398 6.77 4.23 -18.12
N ARG A 399 6.05 4.66 -19.16
CA ARG A 399 5.63 3.82 -20.30
C ARG A 399 6.50 4.01 -21.52
N LEU A 400 7.39 5.00 -21.51
CA LEU A 400 8.32 5.23 -22.61
C LEU A 400 9.39 4.15 -22.61
N ARG A 401 9.75 3.68 -23.80
CA ARG A 401 10.91 2.82 -23.99
C ARG A 401 12.16 3.66 -23.76
N LYS A 402 12.84 3.43 -22.64
CA LYS A 402 14.11 4.08 -22.35
C LYS A 402 15.17 3.54 -23.33
N ASP A 403 15.78 4.42 -24.09
CA ASP A 403 17.05 4.10 -24.74
C ASP A 403 18.15 4.22 -23.68
N PRO A 404 18.93 3.16 -23.39
CA PRO A 404 20.01 3.20 -22.41
C PRO A 404 21.08 4.24 -22.69
N LEU A 405 21.12 4.77 -23.91
CA LEU A 405 22.10 5.77 -24.35
C LEU A 405 21.58 7.20 -24.27
N GLU A 406 20.28 7.40 -24.08
CA GLU A 406 19.69 8.73 -23.93
C GLU A 406 19.60 9.11 -22.47
N SER A 407 20.25 10.22 -22.11
CA SER A 407 20.24 10.82 -20.77
C SER A 407 19.07 11.81 -20.54
N ILE A 408 18.13 11.90 -21.49
CA ILE A 408 17.03 12.85 -21.43
C ILE A 408 15.95 12.32 -20.46
N ASP A 409 15.46 13.21 -19.58
CA ASP A 409 14.33 12.86 -18.69
C ASP A 409 13.08 12.55 -19.54
N SER A 410 12.56 11.33 -19.39
CA SER A 410 11.36 10.87 -20.09
C SER A 410 10.16 11.82 -19.88
N GLY A 411 10.07 12.50 -18.74
CA GLY A 411 9.03 13.49 -18.48
C GLY A 411 9.15 14.74 -19.38
N LEU A 412 10.38 15.20 -19.65
CA LEU A 412 10.62 16.32 -20.56
C LEU A 412 10.26 15.96 -21.99
N LEU A 413 10.60 14.74 -22.46
CA LEU A 413 10.22 14.26 -23.78
C LEU A 413 8.71 14.26 -23.98
N VAL A 414 7.95 13.83 -22.96
CA VAL A 414 6.48 13.84 -23.00
C VAL A 414 5.95 15.27 -23.14
N ILE A 415 6.50 16.22 -22.38
CA ILE A 415 6.09 17.63 -22.38
C ILE A 415 6.42 18.26 -23.76
N GLU A 416 7.60 18.04 -24.28
CA GLU A 416 8.00 18.54 -25.59
C GLU A 416 7.06 18.04 -26.69
N LYS A 417 6.80 16.73 -26.72
CA LYS A 417 5.88 16.13 -27.69
C LYS A 417 4.44 16.61 -27.52
N PHE A 418 4.02 16.84 -26.28
CA PHE A 418 2.71 17.43 -26.01
C PHE A 418 2.58 18.81 -26.67
N TYR A 419 3.53 19.71 -26.45
CA TYR A 419 3.44 21.04 -27.05
C TYR A 419 3.55 21.02 -28.58
N GLU A 420 4.30 20.09 -29.17
CA GLU A 420 4.36 19.90 -30.62
C GLU A 420 3.02 19.51 -31.23
N VAL A 421 2.27 18.62 -30.56
CA VAL A 421 0.96 18.12 -31.05
C VAL A 421 -0.19 19.09 -30.72
N PHE A 422 -0.07 19.86 -29.63
CA PHE A 422 -1.15 20.76 -29.17
C PHE A 422 -1.00 22.19 -29.69
N SER A 423 0.21 22.56 -30.20
CA SER A 423 0.37 23.80 -30.94
C SER A 423 -0.33 23.71 -32.29
#